data_3db61a7aee28da1a2fb1c40b23bea78f
#
_entry.id   3db61a7aee28da1a2fb1c40b23bea78f
#
_cell.length_a   1.000
_cell.length_b   1.000
_cell.length_c   1.000
_cell.angle_alpha   90.00
_cell.angle_beta   90.00
_cell.angle_gamma   90.00
#
_symmetry.space_group_name_H-M   'P 1'
#
loop_
_entity.id
_entity.type
_entity.pdbx_description
1 polymer ?
#
loop_
_entity_poly.entity_id
_entity_poly.type
_entity_poly.pdbx_seq_one_letter_code
_entity_poly.pdbx_strand_id
1 'polypeptide(L)' 'MKLQVNNSGAWRDVIRFDAGDEAYIRLQAANLLRLSDGKASMRIADDQNTATARCIAPEFVWVNAG' A
#
# COMPACT_ATOMS: atom_id res chain seq x y z
N MET A 1 2.31 -3.37 11.58
CA MET A 1 1.63 -2.94 10.35
C MET A 1 2.25 -3.65 9.15
N LYS A 2 1.52 -3.75 8.07
CA LYS A 2 2.03 -4.40 6.87
C LYS A 2 1.58 -3.68 5.60
N LEU A 3 2.47 -3.72 4.61
CA LEU A 3 2.19 -3.24 3.27
C LEU A 3 1.71 -4.42 2.44
N GLN A 4 0.61 -4.24 1.73
CA GLN A 4 0.02 -5.26 0.88
C GLN A 4 -0.13 -4.75 -0.55
N VAL A 5 -0.07 -5.65 -1.51
CA VAL A 5 -0.26 -5.34 -2.92
C VAL A 5 -1.39 -6.17 -3.50
N ASN A 6 -2.14 -5.56 -4.41
CA ASN A 6 -3.17 -6.25 -5.18
C ASN A 6 -2.90 -6.01 -6.67
N ASN A 7 -2.53 -7.05 -7.38
CA ASN A 7 -2.33 -6.98 -8.82
C ASN A 7 -3.07 -8.09 -9.59
N SER A 8 -3.85 -8.91 -8.88
CA SER A 8 -4.55 -10.04 -9.48
C SER A 8 -5.88 -10.36 -8.80
N GLY A 9 -6.44 -9.41 -8.07
CA GLY A 9 -7.72 -9.57 -7.39
C GLY A 9 -7.63 -10.03 -5.93
N ALA A 10 -6.43 -10.31 -5.44
CA ALA A 10 -6.21 -10.70 -4.05
C ALA A 10 -5.10 -9.85 -3.43
N TRP A 11 -5.24 -9.57 -2.14
CA TRP A 11 -4.23 -8.84 -1.38
C TRP A 11 -3.15 -9.79 -0.90
N ARG A 12 -1.89 -9.42 -1.13
CA ARG A 12 -0.72 -10.20 -0.71
C ARG A 12 0.20 -9.33 0.12
N ASP A 13 0.80 -9.91 1.16
CA ASP A 13 1.76 -9.21 2.00
C ASP A 13 3.05 -8.96 1.23
N VAL A 14 3.54 -7.71 1.30
CA VAL A 14 4.83 -7.33 0.75
C VAL A 14 5.87 -7.31 1.86
N ILE A 15 5.59 -6.56 2.92
CA ILE A 15 6.54 -6.40 4.03
C ILE A 15 5.79 -5.98 5.29
N ARG A 16 6.29 -6.43 6.45
CA ARG A 16 5.87 -5.89 7.74
C ARG A 16 6.79 -4.75 8.13
N PHE A 17 6.26 -3.77 8.83
CA PHE A 17 7.04 -2.61 9.26
C PHE A 17 6.48 -2.01 10.54
N ASP A 18 7.30 -1.22 11.24
CA ASP A 18 6.88 -0.50 12.42
C ASP A 18 6.18 0.79 12.04
N ALA A 19 5.23 1.22 12.87
CA ALA A 19 4.46 2.43 12.61
C ALA A 19 5.34 3.67 12.41
N GLY A 20 6.51 3.71 13.03
CA GLY A 20 7.45 4.82 12.85
C GLY A 20 8.03 4.93 11.44
N ASP A 21 7.97 3.85 10.66
CA ASP A 21 8.47 3.83 9.30
C ASP A 21 7.38 4.07 8.25
N GLU A 22 6.15 4.33 8.67
CA GLU A 22 5.00 4.39 7.76
C GLU A 22 5.17 5.46 6.67
N ALA A 23 5.65 6.65 7.02
CA ALA A 23 5.82 7.72 6.03
C ALA A 23 6.81 7.31 4.94
N TYR A 24 7.90 6.65 5.33
CA TYR A 24 8.89 6.16 4.40
C TYR A 24 8.33 5.06 3.50
N ILE A 25 7.58 4.12 4.09
CA ILE A 25 6.94 3.04 3.35
C ILE A 25 5.94 3.60 2.33
N ARG A 26 5.12 4.59 2.72
CA ARG A 26 4.17 5.23 1.81
C ARG A 26 4.87 5.85 0.61
N LEU A 27 5.98 6.55 0.85
CA LEU A 27 6.74 7.20 -0.22
C LEU A 27 7.28 6.18 -1.22
N GLN A 28 7.93 5.13 -0.73
CA GLN A 28 8.53 4.13 -1.58
C GLN A 28 7.48 3.31 -2.34
N ALA A 29 6.37 2.98 -1.68
CA ALA A 29 5.29 2.25 -2.32
C ALA A 29 4.66 3.05 -3.46
N ALA A 30 4.42 4.34 -3.26
CA ALA A 30 3.88 5.20 -4.31
C ALA A 30 4.84 5.29 -5.50
N ASN A 31 6.14 5.43 -5.23
CA ASN A 31 7.14 5.45 -6.29
C ASN A 31 7.16 4.14 -7.09
N LEU A 32 7.07 3.02 -6.38
CA LEU A 32 7.06 1.71 -7.02
C LEU A 32 5.82 1.53 -7.91
N LEU A 33 4.65 1.96 -7.42
CA LEU A 33 3.41 1.88 -8.17
C LEU A 33 3.43 2.74 -9.44
N ARG A 34 4.08 3.91 -9.38
CA ARG A 34 4.21 4.78 -10.56
C ARG A 34 5.07 4.15 -11.65
N LEU A 35 5.96 3.23 -11.28
CA LEU A 35 6.78 2.49 -12.23
C LEU A 35 6.06 1.26 -12.77
N SER A 36 4.94 0.87 -12.17
CA SER A 36 4.11 -0.22 -12.68
C SER A 36 3.24 0.30 -13.83
N ASP A 37 2.56 -0.61 -14.51
CA ASP A 37 1.67 -0.26 -15.63
C ASP A 37 0.31 0.25 -15.15
N GLY A 38 0.19 0.70 -13.93
CA GLY A 38 -1.07 1.18 -13.37
C GLY A 38 -2.06 0.08 -13.03
N LYS A 39 -1.61 -1.17 -13.02
CA LYS A 39 -2.48 -2.34 -12.80
C LYS A 39 -2.46 -2.84 -11.36
N ALA A 40 -1.57 -2.30 -10.55
CA ALA A 40 -1.44 -2.68 -9.15
C ALA A 40 -1.93 -1.57 -8.25
N SER A 41 -2.39 -1.94 -7.07
CA SER A 41 -2.66 -1.00 -5.98
C SER A 41 -2.02 -1.54 -4.72
N MET A 42 -1.79 -0.66 -3.76
CA MET A 42 -1.24 -1.05 -2.46
C MET A 42 -2.08 -0.48 -1.34
N ARG A 43 -2.01 -1.14 -0.19
CA ARG A 43 -2.64 -0.66 1.03
C ARG A 43 -1.76 -0.95 2.23
N ILE A 44 -1.96 -0.19 3.29
CA ILE A 44 -1.40 -0.50 4.59
C ILE A 44 -2.51 -1.11 5.42
N ALA A 45 -2.22 -2.23 6.06
CA ALA A 45 -3.17 -2.93 6.90
C ALA A 45 -2.57 -3.17 8.29
N ASP A 46 -3.45 -3.26 9.28
CA ASP A 46 -3.06 -3.64 10.63
C ASP A 46 -2.90 -5.17 10.73
N ASP A 47 -2.61 -5.67 11.93
CA ASP A 47 -2.39 -7.10 12.15
C ASP A 47 -3.63 -7.96 11.92
N GLN A 48 -4.79 -7.32 11.83
CA GLN A 48 -6.07 -8.00 11.57
C GLN A 48 -6.49 -7.88 10.12
N ASN A 49 -5.58 -7.45 9.23
CA ASN A 49 -5.83 -7.24 7.81
C ASN A 49 -6.87 -6.15 7.51
N THR A 50 -7.08 -5.23 8.44
CA THR A 50 -7.95 -4.09 8.22
C THR A 50 -7.14 -2.96 7.59
N ALA A 51 -7.57 -2.49 6.42
CA ALA A 51 -6.88 -1.43 5.70
C ALA A 51 -6.99 -0.10 6.44
N THR A 52 -5.85 0.57 6.63
CA THR A 52 -5.79 1.89 7.25
C THR A 52 -5.48 2.98 6.24
N ALA A 53 -4.90 2.64 5.09
CA ALA A 53 -4.60 3.58 4.02
C ALA A 53 -4.50 2.83 2.69
N ARG A 54 -4.79 3.53 1.59
CA ARG A 54 -4.74 2.97 0.24
C ARG A 54 -4.03 3.91 -0.71
N CYS A 55 -3.35 3.31 -1.69
CA CYS A 55 -2.68 4.03 -2.77
C CYS A 55 -3.10 3.38 -4.08
N ILE A 56 -3.91 4.07 -4.87
CA ILE A 56 -4.61 3.52 -6.03
C ILE A 56 -4.39 4.41 -7.24
N ALA A 57 -4.37 3.78 -8.42
CA ALA A 57 -4.31 4.49 -9.70
C ALA A 57 -5.52 5.41 -9.87
N PRO A 58 -5.40 6.46 -10.68
CA PRO A 58 -4.23 6.86 -11.45
C PRO A 58 -3.23 7.74 -10.72
N GLU A 59 -3.63 8.34 -9.59
CA GLU A 59 -2.81 9.36 -8.93
C GLU A 59 -1.67 8.76 -8.10
N PHE A 60 -1.87 7.57 -7.56
CA PHE A 60 -0.96 6.94 -6.61
C PHE A 60 -0.62 7.86 -5.42
N VAL A 61 -1.66 8.45 -4.86
CA VAL A 61 -1.58 9.26 -3.66
C VAL A 61 -2.22 8.49 -2.52
N TRP A 62 -1.56 8.49 -1.36
CA TRP A 62 -2.10 7.78 -0.21
C TRP A 62 -3.31 8.50 0.37
N VAL A 63 -4.36 7.74 0.62
CA VAL A 63 -5.61 8.21 1.22
C VAL A 63 -5.90 7.32 2.43
N ASN A 64 -6.23 7.94 3.54
CA ASN A 64 -6.59 7.17 4.72
C ASN A 64 -7.93 6.46 4.48
N ALA A 65 -7.97 5.18 4.89
CA ALA A 65 -9.15 4.34 4.79
C ALA A 65 -9.78 4.21 6.17
N GLY A 66 -10.90 4.74 6.33
CA GLY A 66 -11.61 4.56 7.58
C GLY A 66 -12.10 5.71 8.25
#